data_a334b80c9f318756ade7876f8dca7775
#
_entry.id   a334b80c9f318756ade7876f8dca7775
#
_cell.length_a   1.000
_cell.length_b   1.000
_cell.length_c   1.000
_cell.angle_alpha   90.00
_cell.angle_beta   90.00
_cell.angle_gamma   90.00
#
_symmetry.space_group_name_H-M   'P 1'
#
loop_
_entity.id
_entity.type
_entity.pdbx_description
1 polymer ?
#
loop_
_entity_poly.entity_id
_entity_poly.type
_entity_poly.pdbx_seq_one_letter_code
_entity_poly.pdbx_strand_id
1 'polypeptide(L)'
;LEDRDTAAAWGASNGGAPGRLAITGFCWGGRIVWLYAAHNADLKAGAAWYGHLRGKPDALRPVFPIDLVNDLRAPVLGLYGGADAGIPLAYVQAMRDALSQGAAAARASLIEVYKDAPHAFHADYRPSYREEAARDGWKRMLAWFAGQGA
;
A
#
# COMPACT_ATOMS: atom_id res chain seq x y z
N LEU A 1 -12.39 0.78 -8.75
CA LEU A 1 -11.28 1.76 -8.82
C LEU A 1 -11.75 3.12 -9.34
N GLU A 2 -12.79 3.19 -10.14
CA GLU A 2 -13.37 4.40 -10.75
C GLU A 2 -13.59 5.55 -9.75
N ASP A 3 -14.12 5.29 -8.54
CA ASP A 3 -14.29 6.33 -7.51
C ASP A 3 -12.98 7.04 -7.13
N ARG A 4 -11.83 6.34 -7.23
CA ARG A 4 -10.50 6.90 -6.94
C ARG A 4 -10.01 7.77 -8.09
N ASP A 5 -10.32 7.37 -9.32
CA ASP A 5 -10.01 8.18 -10.51
C ASP A 5 -10.83 9.47 -10.48
N THR A 6 -12.11 9.37 -10.11
CA THR A 6 -12.98 10.54 -9.91
C THR A 6 -12.46 11.47 -8.81
N ALA A 7 -12.02 10.92 -7.68
CA ALA A 7 -11.44 11.70 -6.59
C ALA A 7 -10.12 12.38 -7.00
N ALA A 8 -9.26 11.69 -7.75
CA ALA A 8 -8.01 12.24 -8.26
C ALA A 8 -8.27 13.39 -9.25
N ALA A 9 -9.21 13.21 -10.18
CA ALA A 9 -9.62 14.24 -11.12
C ALA A 9 -10.23 15.46 -10.41
N TRP A 10 -11.07 15.23 -9.41
CA TRP A 10 -11.62 16.30 -8.57
C TRP A 10 -10.51 17.07 -7.84
N GLY A 11 -9.56 16.35 -7.23
CA GLY A 11 -8.43 16.95 -6.54
C GLY A 11 -7.60 17.84 -7.48
N ALA A 12 -7.28 17.38 -8.68
CA ALA A 12 -6.57 18.16 -9.69
C ALA A 12 -7.33 19.44 -10.08
N SER A 13 -8.67 19.35 -10.19
CA SER A 13 -9.53 20.50 -10.53
C SER A 13 -9.72 21.49 -9.37
N ASN A 14 -9.40 21.08 -8.12
CA ASN A 14 -9.61 21.87 -6.90
C ASN A 14 -8.31 22.23 -6.16
N GLY A 15 -7.24 22.48 -6.90
CA GLY A 15 -5.98 22.99 -6.37
C GLY A 15 -4.94 21.92 -6.04
N GLY A 16 -5.22 20.66 -6.35
CA GLY A 16 -4.21 19.60 -6.31
C GLY A 16 -3.11 19.85 -7.36
N ALA A 17 -1.87 19.53 -7.03
CA ALA A 17 -0.75 19.68 -7.95
C ALA A 17 -0.77 18.56 -9.00
N PRO A 18 -0.98 18.86 -10.29
CA PRO A 18 -0.90 17.86 -11.35
C PRO A 18 0.46 17.15 -11.35
N GLY A 19 0.44 15.84 -11.50
CA GLY A 19 1.67 15.03 -11.52
C GLY A 19 2.29 14.74 -10.15
N ARG A 20 1.60 15.08 -9.05
CA ARG A 20 2.02 14.79 -7.67
C ARG A 20 1.00 13.93 -6.91
N LEU A 21 0.34 13.02 -7.61
CA LEU A 21 -0.67 12.15 -7.03
C LEU A 21 -0.02 11.01 -6.23
N ALA A 22 -0.39 10.90 -4.96
CA ALA A 22 -0.08 9.74 -4.13
C ALA A 22 -1.36 9.15 -3.51
N ILE A 23 -1.27 7.90 -3.07
CA ILE A 23 -2.38 7.21 -2.39
C ILE A 23 -1.88 6.52 -1.12
N THR A 24 -2.65 6.64 -0.05
CA THR A 24 -2.45 5.80 1.15
C THR A 24 -3.77 5.18 1.59
N GLY A 25 -3.68 4.06 2.31
CA GLY A 25 -4.86 3.38 2.82
C GLY A 25 -4.51 2.29 3.84
N PHE A 26 -5.47 2.01 4.71
CA PHE A 26 -5.34 1.12 5.85
C PHE A 26 -6.24 -0.10 5.69
N CYS A 27 -5.78 -1.28 6.11
CA CYS A 27 -6.56 -2.51 6.07
C CYS A 27 -7.10 -2.80 4.65
N TRP A 28 -8.42 -2.78 4.45
CA TRP A 28 -9.01 -2.86 3.11
C TRP A 28 -8.47 -1.79 2.16
N GLY A 29 -8.30 -0.55 2.65
CA GLY A 29 -7.69 0.55 1.90
C GLY A 29 -6.24 0.26 1.53
N GLY A 30 -5.48 -0.41 2.38
CA GLY A 30 -4.11 -0.84 2.08
C GLY A 30 -4.05 -1.84 0.91
N ARG A 31 -5.02 -2.76 0.83
CA ARG A 31 -5.17 -3.61 -0.36
C ARG A 31 -5.49 -2.78 -1.61
N ILE A 32 -6.39 -1.81 -1.49
CA ILE A 32 -6.77 -0.94 -2.61
C ILE A 32 -5.58 -0.11 -3.13
N VAL A 33 -4.66 0.32 -2.27
CA VAL A 33 -3.44 1.02 -2.69
C VAL A 33 -2.64 0.20 -3.71
N TRP A 34 -2.40 -1.08 -3.45
CA TRP A 34 -1.72 -1.97 -4.38
C TRP A 34 -2.46 -2.11 -5.72
N LEU A 35 -3.79 -2.30 -5.65
CA LEU A 35 -4.61 -2.42 -6.86
C LEU A 35 -4.63 -1.12 -7.67
N TYR A 36 -4.66 0.03 -6.98
CA TYR A 36 -4.67 1.33 -7.64
C TYR A 36 -3.31 1.66 -8.25
N ALA A 37 -2.21 1.24 -7.61
CA ALA A 37 -0.87 1.39 -8.18
C ALA A 37 -0.65 0.57 -9.46
N ALA A 38 -1.39 -0.52 -9.66
CA ALA A 38 -1.42 -1.26 -10.93
C ALA A 38 -2.36 -0.63 -11.97
N HIS A 39 -3.36 0.14 -11.53
CA HIS A 39 -4.40 0.71 -12.37
C HIS A 39 -4.03 2.08 -12.94
N ASN A 40 -3.60 3.02 -12.09
CA ASN A 40 -3.44 4.42 -12.46
C ASN A 40 -1.99 4.74 -12.85
N ALA A 41 -1.82 5.19 -14.11
CA ALA A 41 -0.50 5.51 -14.67
C ALA A 41 0.07 6.86 -14.19
N ASP A 42 -0.78 7.76 -13.66
CA ASP A 42 -0.37 9.08 -13.18
C ASP A 42 0.05 9.06 -11.71
N LEU A 43 -0.21 7.94 -11.01
CA LEU A 43 0.20 7.77 -9.63
C LEU A 43 1.73 7.79 -9.49
N LYS A 44 2.24 8.56 -8.53
CA LYS A 44 3.69 8.64 -8.24
C LYS A 44 4.11 7.63 -7.18
N ALA A 45 3.28 7.42 -6.15
CA ALA A 45 3.58 6.51 -5.06
C ALA A 45 2.33 6.03 -4.34
N GLY A 46 2.41 4.82 -3.78
CA GLY A 46 1.46 4.29 -2.81
C GLY A 46 2.08 4.04 -1.44
N ALA A 47 1.27 4.10 -0.38
CA ALA A 47 1.63 3.60 0.95
C ALA A 47 0.50 2.73 1.50
N ALA A 48 0.75 1.43 1.61
CA ALA A 48 -0.23 0.41 1.94
C ALA A 48 -0.02 -0.11 3.37
N TRP A 49 -0.95 0.20 4.28
CA TRP A 49 -0.89 -0.22 5.67
C TRP A 49 -1.70 -1.50 5.87
N TYR A 50 -1.01 -2.58 6.28
CA TYR A 50 -1.60 -3.88 6.63
C TYR A 50 -2.77 -4.31 5.72
N GLY A 51 -2.61 -4.14 4.42
CA GLY A 51 -3.57 -4.59 3.41
C GLY A 51 -3.33 -6.04 3.00
N HIS A 52 -4.41 -6.81 2.81
CA HIS A 52 -4.28 -8.19 2.33
C HIS A 52 -3.55 -8.28 1.00
N LEU A 53 -2.52 -9.11 0.94
CA LEU A 53 -1.65 -9.31 -0.22
C LEU A 53 -2.05 -10.50 -1.08
N ARG A 54 -2.61 -11.53 -0.44
CA ARG A 54 -2.95 -12.80 -1.06
C ARG A 54 -4.20 -13.38 -0.41
N GLY A 55 -4.94 -14.21 -1.14
CA GLY A 55 -6.10 -14.92 -0.65
C GLY A 55 -6.77 -15.75 -1.73
N LYS A 56 -7.93 -16.33 -1.42
CA LYS A 56 -8.76 -17.01 -2.41
C LYS A 56 -9.66 -15.97 -3.11
N PRO A 57 -9.63 -15.89 -4.43
CA PRO A 57 -10.51 -15.00 -5.17
C PRO A 57 -12.00 -15.30 -4.91
N ASP A 58 -12.79 -14.23 -4.85
CA ASP A 58 -14.25 -14.28 -4.77
C ASP A 58 -14.87 -13.13 -5.60
N ALA A 59 -16.20 -13.06 -5.65
CA ALA A 59 -16.91 -12.06 -6.46
C ALA A 59 -16.57 -10.60 -6.07
N LEU A 60 -16.24 -10.35 -4.79
CA LEU A 60 -15.86 -9.01 -4.29
C LEU A 60 -14.35 -8.76 -4.36
N ARG A 61 -13.55 -9.83 -4.43
CA ARG A 61 -12.10 -9.81 -4.46
C ARG A 61 -11.58 -10.74 -5.55
N PRO A 62 -11.84 -10.41 -6.82
CA PRO A 62 -11.48 -11.29 -7.95
C PRO A 62 -9.96 -11.42 -8.16
N VAL A 63 -9.17 -10.47 -7.66
CA VAL A 63 -7.71 -10.42 -7.83
C VAL A 63 -7.05 -9.89 -6.55
N PHE A 64 -5.85 -10.34 -6.24
CA PHE A 64 -5.06 -9.89 -5.10
C PHE A 64 -3.81 -9.11 -5.55
N PRO A 65 -3.22 -8.27 -4.66
CA PRO A 65 -2.02 -7.50 -4.98
C PRO A 65 -0.87 -8.32 -5.57
N ILE A 66 -0.64 -9.52 -5.06
CA ILE A 66 0.44 -10.40 -5.55
C ILE A 66 0.27 -10.80 -7.02
N ASP A 67 -0.98 -10.86 -7.50
CA ASP A 67 -1.30 -11.23 -8.88
C ASP A 67 -0.99 -10.09 -9.88
N LEU A 68 -0.83 -8.85 -9.37
CA LEU A 68 -0.66 -7.63 -10.15
C LEU A 68 0.75 -7.03 -10.06
N VAL A 69 1.71 -7.75 -9.52
CA VAL A 69 3.07 -7.24 -9.32
C VAL A 69 3.72 -6.74 -10.62
N ASN A 70 3.49 -7.45 -11.73
CA ASN A 70 4.02 -7.05 -13.02
C ASN A 70 3.26 -5.90 -13.70
N ASP A 71 2.06 -5.59 -13.22
CA ASP A 71 1.22 -4.50 -13.73
C ASP A 71 1.43 -3.19 -12.97
N LEU A 72 2.22 -3.20 -11.88
CA LEU A 72 2.47 -2.00 -11.08
C LEU A 72 3.07 -0.89 -11.96
N ARG A 73 2.43 0.28 -11.93
CA ARG A 73 2.80 1.51 -12.65
C ARG A 73 3.49 2.50 -11.73
N ALA A 74 3.23 2.40 -10.41
CA ALA A 74 3.85 3.22 -9.38
C ALA A 74 4.42 2.34 -8.27
N PRO A 75 5.54 2.74 -7.62
CA PRO A 75 6.09 2.00 -6.50
C PRO A 75 5.22 2.17 -5.24
N VAL A 76 5.20 1.14 -4.41
CA VAL A 76 4.40 1.10 -3.18
C VAL A 76 5.28 0.78 -1.97
N LEU A 77 5.12 1.55 -0.90
CA LEU A 77 5.63 1.23 0.43
C LEU A 77 4.57 0.41 1.18
N GLY A 78 4.84 -0.84 1.44
CA GLY A 78 4.01 -1.69 2.29
C GLY A 78 4.45 -1.63 3.75
N LEU A 79 3.52 -1.41 4.66
CA LEU A 79 3.76 -1.29 6.11
C LEU A 79 2.94 -2.35 6.84
N TYR A 80 3.61 -3.39 7.34
CA TYR A 80 2.97 -4.60 7.85
C TYR A 80 3.35 -4.91 9.29
N GLY A 81 2.45 -5.58 10.00
CA GLY A 81 2.71 -6.07 11.36
C GLY A 81 3.22 -7.51 11.34
N GLY A 82 4.28 -7.80 12.09
CA GLY A 82 4.83 -9.15 12.24
C GLY A 82 3.96 -10.08 13.11
N ALA A 83 3.11 -9.50 13.96
CA ALA A 83 2.15 -10.20 14.80
C ALA A 83 0.71 -10.13 14.25
N ASP A 84 0.55 -9.80 12.97
CA ASP A 84 -0.76 -9.76 12.30
C ASP A 84 -1.23 -11.18 11.95
N ALA A 85 -2.18 -11.71 12.72
CA ALA A 85 -2.74 -13.03 12.49
C ALA A 85 -3.56 -13.14 11.17
N GLY A 86 -4.04 -12.01 10.64
CA GLY A 86 -4.81 -11.96 9.39
C GLY A 86 -3.93 -11.89 8.14
N ILE A 87 -2.65 -11.51 8.29
CA ILE A 87 -1.69 -11.40 7.19
C ILE A 87 -0.40 -12.14 7.58
N PRO A 88 -0.33 -13.46 7.38
CA PRO A 88 0.84 -14.26 7.74
C PRO A 88 2.12 -13.73 7.11
N LEU A 89 3.24 -13.75 7.86
CA LEU A 89 4.55 -13.34 7.36
C LEU A 89 4.97 -14.06 6.07
N ALA A 90 4.52 -15.30 5.89
CA ALA A 90 4.74 -16.03 4.63
C ALA A 90 4.12 -15.32 3.41
N TYR A 91 2.99 -14.63 3.57
CA TYR A 91 2.37 -13.86 2.49
C TYR A 91 3.14 -12.57 2.22
N VAL A 92 3.65 -11.94 3.28
CA VAL A 92 4.52 -10.76 3.16
C VAL A 92 5.82 -11.12 2.44
N GLN A 93 6.43 -12.26 2.80
CA GLN A 93 7.65 -12.72 2.15
C GLN A 93 7.40 -13.08 0.67
N ALA A 94 6.32 -13.81 0.38
CA ALA A 94 5.96 -14.12 -1.01
C ALA A 94 5.76 -12.84 -1.86
N MET A 95 5.18 -11.79 -1.28
CA MET A 95 5.06 -10.50 -1.96
C MET A 95 6.42 -9.83 -2.18
N ARG A 96 7.33 -9.84 -1.20
CA ARG A 96 8.71 -9.33 -1.37
C ARG A 96 9.44 -10.05 -2.50
N ASP A 97 9.32 -11.38 -2.54
CA ASP A 97 9.98 -12.21 -3.56
C ASP A 97 9.42 -11.87 -4.96
N ALA A 98 8.09 -11.76 -5.09
CA ALA A 98 7.45 -11.37 -6.32
C ALA A 98 7.85 -9.96 -6.78
N LEU A 99 7.87 -8.98 -5.86
CA LEU A 99 8.30 -7.60 -6.14
C LEU A 99 9.74 -7.55 -6.65
N SER A 100 10.65 -8.32 -6.04
CA SER A 100 12.08 -8.36 -6.44
C SER A 100 12.30 -8.84 -7.86
N GLN A 101 11.40 -9.68 -8.39
CA GLN A 101 11.46 -10.26 -9.72
C GLN A 101 10.54 -9.55 -10.73
N GLY A 102 9.74 -8.60 -10.27
CA GLY A 102 8.74 -7.92 -11.07
C GLY A 102 9.28 -6.82 -12.00
N ALA A 103 8.37 -6.04 -12.58
CA ALA A 103 8.67 -4.86 -13.39
C ALA A 103 9.35 -3.74 -12.58
N ALA A 104 9.75 -2.65 -13.23
CA ALA A 104 10.51 -1.56 -12.61
C ALA A 104 9.84 -1.00 -11.34
N ALA A 105 8.53 -0.69 -11.40
CA ALA A 105 7.78 -0.17 -10.25
C ALA A 105 7.68 -1.20 -9.12
N ALA A 106 7.56 -2.49 -9.43
CA ALA A 106 7.61 -3.58 -8.46
C ALA A 106 8.95 -3.61 -7.72
N ARG A 107 10.05 -3.63 -8.46
CA ARG A 107 11.41 -3.64 -7.88
C ARG A 107 11.74 -2.39 -7.08
N ALA A 108 11.11 -1.25 -7.41
CA ALA A 108 11.24 -0.01 -6.64
C ALA A 108 10.37 0.02 -5.38
N SER A 109 9.41 -0.93 -5.24
CA SER A 109 8.54 -1.03 -4.06
C SER A 109 9.30 -1.61 -2.87
N LEU A 110 8.87 -1.23 -1.66
CA LEU A 110 9.48 -1.66 -0.40
C LEU A 110 8.40 -2.22 0.54
N ILE A 111 8.78 -3.16 1.38
CA ILE A 111 7.93 -3.63 2.48
C ILE A 111 8.70 -3.56 3.79
N GLU A 112 8.17 -2.79 4.74
CA GLU A 112 8.63 -2.74 6.14
C GLU A 112 7.74 -3.63 7.00
N VAL A 113 8.35 -4.33 7.97
CA VAL A 113 7.62 -5.19 8.92
C VAL A 113 7.98 -4.80 10.34
N TYR A 114 6.98 -4.42 11.12
CA TYR A 114 7.09 -4.13 12.54
C TYR A 114 6.83 -5.41 13.34
N LYS A 115 7.90 -6.02 13.84
CA LYS A 115 7.94 -7.39 14.39
C LYS A 115 6.77 -7.72 15.34
N ASP A 116 6.50 -6.83 16.30
CA ASP A 116 5.52 -7.06 17.37
C ASP A 116 4.19 -6.32 17.15
N ALA A 117 4.02 -5.69 15.98
CA ALA A 117 2.80 -4.97 15.66
C ALA A 117 1.72 -5.92 15.13
N PRO A 118 0.50 -5.87 15.70
CA PRO A 118 -0.64 -6.62 15.20
C PRO A 118 -1.33 -5.91 14.03
N HIS A 119 -2.43 -6.48 13.52
CA HIS A 119 -3.29 -5.79 12.57
C HIS A 119 -3.80 -4.46 13.13
N ALA A 120 -3.93 -3.45 12.27
CA ALA A 120 -4.40 -2.10 12.63
C ALA A 120 -3.53 -1.39 13.68
N PHE A 121 -2.22 -1.63 13.70
CA PHE A 121 -1.29 -1.02 14.65
C PHE A 121 -1.21 0.51 14.57
N HIS A 122 -1.70 1.13 13.52
CA HIS A 122 -1.76 2.59 13.38
C HIS A 122 -3.04 3.22 13.97
N ALA A 123 -4.06 2.42 14.29
CA ALA A 123 -5.35 2.92 14.75
C ALA A 123 -5.32 3.24 16.26
N ASP A 124 -5.07 4.49 16.61
CA ASP A 124 -4.85 4.99 17.97
C ASP A 124 -6.05 4.80 18.92
N TYR A 125 -7.25 4.59 18.38
CA TYR A 125 -8.48 4.27 19.12
C TYR A 125 -8.69 2.77 19.38
N ARG A 126 -7.71 1.91 19.02
CA ARG A 126 -7.81 0.45 19.20
C ARG A 126 -6.74 -0.09 20.14
N PRO A 127 -7.02 -1.19 20.86
CA PRO A 127 -6.01 -1.88 21.69
C PRO A 127 -4.81 -2.42 20.89
N SER A 128 -4.97 -2.57 19.58
CA SER A 128 -3.91 -2.97 18.65
C SER A 128 -2.90 -1.86 18.34
N TYR A 129 -3.15 -0.61 18.76
CA TYR A 129 -2.25 0.50 18.51
C TYR A 129 -0.84 0.24 19.04
N ARG A 130 0.15 0.55 18.23
CA ARG A 130 1.58 0.50 18.60
C ARG A 130 2.21 1.82 18.18
N GLU A 131 2.36 2.72 19.17
CA GLU A 131 2.76 4.11 18.95
C GLU A 131 4.06 4.23 18.15
N GLU A 132 5.10 3.49 18.54
CA GLU A 132 6.40 3.55 17.88
C GLU A 132 6.30 3.11 16.40
N ALA A 133 5.63 1.98 16.13
CA ALA A 133 5.42 1.48 14.76
C ALA A 133 4.56 2.44 13.93
N ALA A 134 3.51 3.02 14.53
CA ALA A 134 2.63 3.97 13.86
C ALA A 134 3.37 5.26 13.48
N ARG A 135 4.16 5.82 14.39
CA ARG A 135 4.95 7.05 14.17
C ARG A 135 6.08 6.83 13.16
N ASP A 136 6.82 5.73 13.28
CA ASP A 136 7.87 5.41 12.31
C ASP A 136 7.29 5.17 10.92
N GLY A 137 6.22 4.38 10.81
CA GLY A 137 5.55 4.14 9.53
C GLY A 137 5.03 5.41 8.88
N TRP A 138 4.45 6.33 9.67
CA TRP A 138 4.00 7.63 9.16
C TRP A 138 5.15 8.47 8.63
N LYS A 139 6.26 8.55 9.38
CA LYS A 139 7.48 9.25 8.95
C LYS A 139 8.04 8.65 7.66
N ARG A 140 8.10 7.31 7.56
CA ARG A 140 8.55 6.61 6.35
C ARG A 140 7.63 6.91 5.16
N MET A 141 6.33 6.90 5.35
CA MET A 141 5.35 7.22 4.31
C MET A 141 5.56 8.63 3.75
N LEU A 142 5.72 9.64 4.62
CA LEU A 142 5.95 11.03 4.18
C LEU A 142 7.27 11.17 3.42
N ALA A 143 8.35 10.55 3.91
CA ALA A 143 9.64 10.53 3.22
C ALA A 143 9.55 9.77 1.88
N TRP A 144 8.78 8.69 1.84
CA TRP A 144 8.52 7.91 0.63
C TRP A 144 7.84 8.76 -0.44
N PHE A 145 6.75 9.42 -0.11
CA PHE A 145 6.04 10.28 -1.04
C PHE A 145 6.93 11.41 -1.57
N ALA A 146 7.64 12.11 -0.68
CA ALA A 146 8.58 13.16 -1.08
C ALA A 146 9.68 12.63 -2.02
N GLY A 147 10.24 11.45 -1.73
CA GLY A 147 11.26 10.80 -2.56
C GLY A 147 10.77 10.38 -3.94
N GLN A 148 9.48 10.11 -4.11
CA GLN A 148 8.85 9.77 -5.38
C GLN A 148 8.29 10.99 -6.14
N GLY A 149 8.42 12.19 -5.59
CA GLY A 149 7.94 13.43 -6.20
C GLY A 149 6.42 13.65 -6.08
N ALA A 150 5.80 13.03 -5.05
CA ALA A 150 4.38 13.17 -4.77
C ALA A 150 4.10 14.23 -3.69
#